data_be44589d7b883a746847b62dd5bb3f07
#
_entry.id   be44589d7b883a746847b62dd5bb3f07
#
_cell.length_a   1.000
_cell.length_b   1.000
_cell.length_c   1.000
_cell.angle_alpha   90.00
_cell.angle_beta   90.00
_cell.angle_gamma   90.00
#
_symmetry.space_group_name_H-M   'P 1'
#
loop_
_entity.id
_entity.type
_entity.pdbx_description
1 polymer ?
#
loop_
_entity_poly.entity_id
_entity_poly.type
_entity_poly.pdbx_seq_one_letter_code
_entity_poly.pdbx_strand_id
1 'polypeptide(L)'
;MTGHSYVFAGLVVSLACYAGAMVVLFKLARALLGPRVALWSVVFISVFPTALFFQAVYSESLFLLLTLLSFWWAGRGRWALAGLAGLLAVLTRSSGVVLVLPLAVIWWEQRRGGAVRLPGGPAAGPAPPGRRPSRFSAAWLLLVPLGLAPYMSYLWWAFGDPLLFGAVQAFWGRELTLPPIAVWRGTMAAAGGVRWLAAHGLGFILSTRLPSGGLDSDAVANLLEFCGFAAAVAMLVACWRRLPAAYTLYALAALLFPLLYSAAARPLYSLPRFVIVVFPLFVGAAAVLVPHLVWRWVVVGVMGVLLVASTVLFASFI
;
A
#
# COMPACT_ATOMS: atom_id res chain seq x y z
N MET A 1 -21.80 15.63 23.72
CA MET A 1 -20.39 16.05 23.92
C MET A 1 -19.36 14.93 23.74
N THR A 2 -19.73 13.67 23.52
CA THR A 2 -18.80 12.51 23.43
C THR A 2 -18.19 12.27 22.04
N GLY A 3 -18.80 12.72 20.94
CA GLY A 3 -18.31 12.46 19.58
C GLY A 3 -16.95 13.09 19.24
N HIS A 4 -16.68 14.29 19.70
CA HIS A 4 -15.42 15.00 19.43
C HIS A 4 -14.20 14.34 20.08
N SER A 5 -14.35 13.67 21.22
CA SER A 5 -13.26 12.98 21.91
C SER A 5 -12.79 11.72 21.14
N TYR A 6 -13.69 10.98 20.49
CA TYR A 6 -13.33 9.80 19.70
C TYR A 6 -12.61 10.18 18.40
N VAL A 7 -13.04 11.23 17.71
CA VAL A 7 -12.36 11.73 16.51
C VAL A 7 -10.95 12.21 16.86
N PHE A 8 -10.81 12.98 17.94
CA PHE A 8 -9.50 13.46 18.40
C PHE A 8 -8.57 12.27 18.76
N ALA A 9 -9.06 11.30 19.52
CA ALA A 9 -8.30 10.10 19.85
C ALA A 9 -7.86 9.32 18.60
N GLY A 10 -8.78 9.15 17.64
CA GLY A 10 -8.47 8.51 16.36
C GLY A 10 -7.38 9.24 15.57
N LEU A 11 -7.42 10.58 15.52
CA LEU A 11 -6.39 11.38 14.87
C LEU A 11 -5.03 11.24 15.55
N VAL A 12 -4.99 11.29 16.90
CA VAL A 12 -3.74 11.11 17.65
C VAL A 12 -3.13 9.74 17.36
N VAL A 13 -3.93 8.68 17.38
CA VAL A 13 -3.46 7.32 17.04
C VAL A 13 -2.93 7.26 15.61
N SER A 14 -3.66 7.81 14.63
CA SER A 14 -3.23 7.80 13.22
C SER A 14 -1.90 8.53 13.05
N LEU A 15 -1.76 9.74 13.63
CA LEU A 15 -0.54 10.53 13.55
C LEU A 15 0.65 9.86 14.26
N ALA A 16 0.42 9.28 15.45
CA ALA A 16 1.47 8.54 16.17
C ALA A 16 1.94 7.32 15.37
N CYS A 17 1.01 6.54 14.81
CA CYS A 17 1.32 5.41 13.96
C CYS A 17 2.06 5.85 12.68
N TYR A 18 1.64 6.95 12.06
CA TYR A 18 2.32 7.51 10.90
C TYR A 18 3.76 7.92 11.22
N ALA A 19 3.97 8.67 12.30
CA ALA A 19 5.31 9.06 12.73
C ALA A 19 6.20 7.82 13.02
N GLY A 20 5.66 6.82 13.72
CA GLY A 20 6.33 5.55 13.94
C GLY A 20 6.67 4.82 12.64
N ALA A 21 5.73 4.80 11.68
CA ALA A 21 5.94 4.19 10.37
C ALA A 21 7.08 4.88 9.60
N MET A 22 7.15 6.22 9.61
CA MET A 22 8.23 6.97 8.95
C MET A 22 9.59 6.67 9.56
N VAL A 23 9.68 6.55 10.89
CA VAL A 23 10.93 6.16 11.57
C VAL A 23 11.36 4.75 11.17
N VAL A 24 10.45 3.79 11.16
CA VAL A 24 10.76 2.39 10.80
C VAL A 24 11.09 2.28 9.31
N LEU A 25 10.36 2.98 8.43
CA LEU A 25 10.64 3.06 7.00
C LEU A 25 12.05 3.60 6.74
N PHE A 26 12.41 4.73 7.39
CA PHE A 26 13.74 5.30 7.26
C PHE A 26 14.82 4.30 7.68
N LYS A 27 14.67 3.65 8.84
CA LYS A 27 15.64 2.65 9.33
C LYS A 27 15.75 1.45 8.40
N LEU A 28 14.63 0.96 7.86
CA LEU A 28 14.59 -0.18 6.96
C LEU A 28 15.24 0.17 5.61
N ALA A 29 14.83 1.26 4.98
CA ALA A 29 15.37 1.71 3.71
C ALA A 29 16.87 2.09 3.81
N ARG A 30 17.30 2.68 4.95
CA ARG A 30 18.71 2.98 5.24
C ARG A 30 19.55 1.70 5.31
N ALA A 31 19.04 0.66 5.93
CA ALA A 31 19.73 -0.63 6.02
C ALA A 31 19.83 -1.33 4.64
N LEU A 32 18.88 -1.10 3.75
CA LEU A 32 18.86 -1.68 2.41
C LEU A 32 19.73 -0.91 1.41
N LEU A 33 19.54 0.41 1.33
CA LEU A 33 20.03 1.24 0.20
C LEU A 33 20.71 2.54 0.63
N GLY A 34 20.94 2.71 1.93
CA GLY A 34 21.65 3.85 2.49
C GLY A 34 20.77 5.07 2.81
N PRO A 35 21.37 6.11 3.45
CA PRO A 35 20.62 7.20 4.09
C PRO A 35 19.91 8.12 3.10
N ARG A 36 20.50 8.35 1.91
CA ARG A 36 19.88 9.22 0.89
C ARG A 36 18.58 8.62 0.35
N VAL A 37 18.60 7.33 -0.01
CA VAL A 37 17.40 6.62 -0.48
C VAL A 37 16.37 6.55 0.64
N ALA A 38 16.77 6.32 1.88
CA ALA A 38 15.87 6.30 3.03
C ALA A 38 15.12 7.63 3.20
N LEU A 39 15.83 8.76 3.15
CA LEU A 39 15.21 10.09 3.25
C LEU A 39 14.17 10.30 2.14
N TRP A 40 14.54 10.02 0.89
CA TRP A 40 13.65 10.24 -0.24
C TRP A 40 12.47 9.25 -0.26
N SER A 41 12.62 8.05 0.29
CA SER A 41 11.50 7.13 0.48
C SER A 41 10.44 7.71 1.41
N VAL A 42 10.88 8.33 2.52
CA VAL A 42 10.00 9.03 3.45
C VAL A 42 9.35 10.24 2.78
N VAL A 43 10.09 11.05 2.04
CA VAL A 43 9.55 12.20 1.32
C VAL A 43 8.48 11.76 0.32
N PHE A 44 8.79 10.78 -0.55
CA PHE A 44 7.86 10.36 -1.61
C PHE A 44 6.54 9.78 -1.06
N ILE A 45 6.60 8.97 0.00
CA ILE A 45 5.37 8.44 0.61
C ILE A 45 4.55 9.54 1.29
N SER A 46 5.22 10.56 1.86
CA SER A 46 4.57 11.67 2.57
C SER A 46 3.89 12.66 1.64
N VAL A 47 4.41 12.84 0.41
CA VAL A 47 3.82 13.76 -0.59
C VAL A 47 2.94 13.04 -1.61
N PHE A 48 2.76 11.74 -1.48
CA PHE A 48 1.91 10.98 -2.40
C PHE A 48 0.46 11.49 -2.36
N PRO A 49 -0.26 11.54 -3.50
CA PRO A 49 -1.58 12.17 -3.59
C PRO A 49 -2.61 11.70 -2.57
N THR A 50 -2.50 10.46 -2.11
CA THR A 50 -3.40 9.89 -1.09
C THR A 50 -2.82 9.89 0.33
N ALA A 51 -1.73 10.62 0.59
CA ALA A 51 -1.12 10.71 1.92
C ALA A 51 -2.03 11.36 2.98
N LEU A 52 -3.07 12.08 2.55
CA LEU A 52 -4.13 12.59 3.41
C LEU A 52 -4.75 11.49 4.31
N PHE A 53 -4.83 10.25 3.83
CA PHE A 53 -5.38 9.12 4.60
C PHE A 53 -4.51 8.73 5.81
N PHE A 54 -3.24 9.14 5.85
CA PHE A 54 -2.41 8.96 7.05
C PHE A 54 -2.74 9.95 8.16
N GLN A 55 -3.37 11.06 7.82
CA GLN A 55 -3.73 12.14 8.76
C GLN A 55 -5.23 12.13 9.10
N ALA A 56 -5.99 11.24 8.52
CA ALA A 56 -7.41 11.05 8.81
C ALA A 56 -7.62 9.88 9.79
N VAL A 57 -8.83 9.74 10.33
CA VAL A 57 -9.20 8.62 11.21
C VAL A 57 -9.44 7.35 10.36
N TYR A 58 -8.33 6.83 9.82
CA TYR A 58 -8.31 5.64 8.97
C TYR A 58 -7.24 4.65 9.43
N SER A 59 -7.32 3.43 8.93
CA SER A 59 -6.42 2.33 9.32
C SER A 59 -5.07 2.30 8.62
N GLU A 60 -4.83 3.15 7.62
CA GLU A 60 -3.66 3.14 6.74
C GLU A 60 -2.36 3.31 7.52
N SER A 61 -2.31 4.25 8.45
CA SER A 61 -1.11 4.54 9.26
C SER A 61 -0.72 3.37 10.15
N LEU A 62 -1.69 2.78 10.85
CA LEU A 62 -1.47 1.61 11.71
C LEU A 62 -1.07 0.39 10.87
N PHE A 63 -1.75 0.14 9.77
CA PHE A 63 -1.43 -0.95 8.86
C PHE A 63 -0.01 -0.82 8.31
N LEU A 64 0.39 0.38 7.85
CA LEU A 64 1.74 0.63 7.35
C LEU A 64 2.78 0.39 8.43
N LEU A 65 2.57 0.89 9.65
CA LEU A 65 3.48 0.69 10.79
C LEU A 65 3.67 -0.81 11.08
N LEU A 66 2.58 -1.55 11.21
CA LEU A 66 2.62 -2.98 11.51
C LEU A 66 3.29 -3.79 10.40
N THR A 67 3.02 -3.45 9.14
CA THR A 67 3.69 -4.03 7.98
C THR A 67 5.20 -3.80 8.02
N LEU A 68 5.63 -2.56 8.25
CA LEU A 68 7.05 -2.19 8.36
C LEU A 68 7.72 -2.90 9.54
N LEU A 69 7.07 -2.98 10.69
CA LEU A 69 7.57 -3.70 11.86
C LEU A 69 7.72 -5.20 11.59
N SER A 70 6.78 -5.80 10.85
CA SER A 70 6.86 -7.21 10.46
C SER A 70 8.12 -7.48 9.62
N PHE A 71 8.40 -6.67 8.60
CA PHE A 71 9.64 -6.75 7.82
C PHE A 71 10.89 -6.45 8.65
N TRP A 72 10.83 -5.46 9.53
CA TRP A 72 11.94 -5.06 10.39
C TRP A 72 12.37 -6.17 11.34
N TRP A 73 11.43 -6.84 11.97
CA TRP A 73 11.71 -7.94 12.88
C TRP A 73 12.07 -9.24 12.15
N ALA A 74 11.44 -9.52 11.01
CA ALA A 74 11.80 -10.65 10.15
C ALA A 74 13.26 -10.54 9.68
N GLY A 75 13.68 -9.35 9.21
CA GLY A 75 15.07 -9.11 8.81
C GLY A 75 16.08 -9.32 9.93
N ARG A 76 15.66 -9.26 11.21
CA ARG A 76 16.48 -9.51 12.39
C ARG A 76 16.34 -10.92 12.99
N GLY A 77 15.59 -11.80 12.33
CA GLY A 77 15.33 -13.16 12.81
C GLY A 77 14.40 -13.23 14.02
N ARG A 78 13.73 -12.13 14.40
CA ARG A 78 12.75 -12.08 15.50
C ARG A 78 11.37 -12.50 15.01
N TRP A 79 11.23 -13.78 14.67
CA TRP A 79 10.06 -14.32 13.96
C TRP A 79 8.75 -14.21 14.75
N ALA A 80 8.78 -14.38 16.10
CA ALA A 80 7.59 -14.20 16.92
C ALA A 80 7.02 -12.77 16.81
N LEU A 81 7.89 -11.76 16.89
CA LEU A 81 7.48 -10.35 16.74
C LEU A 81 7.04 -10.04 15.30
N ALA A 82 7.71 -10.62 14.30
CA ALA A 82 7.32 -10.46 12.90
C ALA A 82 5.94 -11.05 12.62
N GLY A 83 5.66 -12.26 13.12
CA GLY A 83 4.37 -12.92 13.00
C GLY A 83 3.26 -12.18 13.76
N LEU A 84 3.55 -11.71 14.98
CA LEU A 84 2.59 -10.91 15.78
C LEU A 84 2.25 -9.59 15.08
N ALA A 85 3.24 -8.87 14.55
CA ALA A 85 2.98 -7.65 13.77
C ALA A 85 2.17 -7.95 12.51
N GLY A 86 2.45 -9.07 11.83
CA GLY A 86 1.68 -9.51 10.67
C GLY A 86 0.24 -9.86 11.03
N LEU A 87 -0.01 -10.54 12.14
CA LEU A 87 -1.35 -10.83 12.67
C LEU A 87 -2.13 -9.52 12.92
N LEU A 88 -1.51 -8.57 13.62
CA LEU A 88 -2.13 -7.27 13.90
C LEU A 88 -2.37 -6.46 12.61
N ALA A 89 -1.49 -6.56 11.60
CA ALA A 89 -1.71 -5.95 10.30
C ALA A 89 -2.94 -6.54 9.61
N VAL A 90 -3.14 -7.86 9.66
CA VAL A 90 -4.33 -8.53 9.10
C VAL A 90 -5.61 -8.12 9.84
N LEU A 91 -5.56 -8.03 11.19
CA LEU A 91 -6.67 -7.50 11.99
C LEU A 91 -7.03 -6.06 11.62
N THR A 92 -6.05 -5.27 11.19
CA THR A 92 -6.29 -3.89 10.74
C THR A 92 -6.90 -3.85 9.35
N ARG A 93 -6.39 -4.70 8.43
CA ARG A 93 -6.87 -4.81 7.03
C ARG A 93 -6.64 -6.24 6.53
N SER A 94 -7.67 -6.86 5.98
CA SER A 94 -7.60 -8.23 5.43
C SER A 94 -6.51 -8.40 4.37
N SER A 95 -6.18 -7.34 3.61
CA SER A 95 -5.07 -7.33 2.65
C SER A 95 -3.71 -7.64 3.28
N GLY A 96 -3.57 -7.51 4.60
CA GLY A 96 -2.37 -7.90 5.34
C GLY A 96 -2.00 -9.37 5.22
N VAL A 97 -2.93 -10.24 4.83
CA VAL A 97 -2.67 -11.68 4.62
C VAL A 97 -1.56 -11.92 3.59
N VAL A 98 -1.37 -11.02 2.63
CA VAL A 98 -0.31 -11.13 1.62
C VAL A 98 1.10 -11.08 2.22
N LEU A 99 1.26 -10.59 3.47
CA LEU A 99 2.55 -10.55 4.18
C LEU A 99 3.15 -11.93 4.41
N VAL A 100 2.34 -12.98 4.43
CA VAL A 100 2.86 -14.35 4.60
C VAL A 100 3.88 -14.70 3.51
N LEU A 101 3.66 -14.23 2.27
CA LEU A 101 4.51 -14.54 1.12
C LEU A 101 5.93 -13.96 1.27
N PRO A 102 6.12 -12.64 1.43
CA PRO A 102 7.45 -12.07 1.59
C PRO A 102 8.15 -12.54 2.86
N LEU A 103 7.42 -12.75 3.96
CA LEU A 103 8.00 -13.25 5.19
C LEU A 103 8.51 -14.69 5.02
N ALA A 104 7.79 -15.55 4.30
CA ALA A 104 8.24 -16.89 3.97
C ALA A 104 9.53 -16.87 3.13
N VAL A 105 9.63 -15.96 2.15
CA VAL A 105 10.84 -15.77 1.34
C VAL A 105 12.02 -15.35 2.22
N ILE A 106 11.83 -14.32 3.09
CA ILE A 106 12.89 -13.87 4.02
C ILE A 106 13.34 -15.01 4.94
N TRP A 107 12.39 -15.77 5.47
CA TRP A 107 12.71 -16.94 6.32
C TRP A 107 13.52 -18.00 5.57
N TRP A 108 13.13 -18.30 4.34
CA TRP A 108 13.79 -19.27 3.48
C TRP A 108 15.22 -18.85 3.13
N GLU A 109 15.41 -17.58 2.73
CA GLU A 109 16.73 -17.00 2.42
C GLU A 109 17.66 -17.06 3.63
N GLN A 110 17.18 -16.66 4.81
CA GLN A 110 17.96 -16.73 6.05
C GLN A 110 18.35 -18.16 6.43
N ARG A 111 17.46 -19.13 6.20
CA ARG A 111 17.79 -20.56 6.45
C ARG A 111 18.88 -21.10 5.53
N ARG A 112 18.90 -20.67 4.29
CA ARG A 112 19.94 -21.06 3.33
C ARG A 112 21.28 -20.38 3.59
N GLY A 113 21.38 -19.54 4.63
CA GLY A 113 22.58 -18.76 4.95
C GLY A 113 22.81 -17.61 3.96
N GLY A 114 21.76 -17.26 3.18
CA GLY A 114 21.76 -16.12 2.28
C GLY A 114 21.60 -14.83 3.08
N ALA A 115 22.47 -13.85 2.87
CA ALA A 115 22.15 -12.46 3.16
C ALA A 115 21.04 -12.03 2.19
N VAL A 116 20.14 -11.16 2.64
CA VAL A 116 19.13 -10.53 1.77
C VAL A 116 19.87 -9.85 0.61
N ARG A 117 19.80 -10.43 -0.58
CA ARG A 117 20.58 -9.97 -1.75
C ARG A 117 19.85 -8.84 -2.46
N LEU A 118 20.57 -7.73 -2.70
CA LEU A 118 20.11 -6.69 -3.60
C LEU A 118 20.39 -7.10 -5.06
N PRO A 119 19.46 -6.87 -5.99
CA PRO A 119 19.69 -7.14 -7.41
C PRO A 119 20.91 -6.32 -7.92
N GLY A 120 21.96 -7.00 -8.44
CA GLY A 120 23.11 -6.36 -9.05
C GLY A 120 24.09 -5.64 -8.11
N GLY A 121 23.94 -5.79 -6.79
CA GLY A 121 24.80 -5.18 -5.77
C GLY A 121 25.53 -6.20 -4.89
N PRO A 122 26.57 -5.75 -4.15
CA PRO A 122 27.09 -6.57 -3.06
C PRO A 122 25.96 -6.90 -2.10
N ALA A 123 26.02 -8.08 -1.48
CA ALA A 123 25.05 -8.46 -0.45
C ALA A 123 24.90 -7.27 0.52
N ALA A 124 23.68 -6.76 0.69
CA ALA A 124 23.41 -5.79 1.75
C ALA A 124 24.00 -6.38 3.02
N GLY A 125 24.94 -5.66 3.64
CA GLY A 125 25.91 -6.12 4.62
C GLY A 125 25.51 -7.30 5.48
N PRO A 126 26.40 -8.04 6.07
CA PRO A 126 26.07 -9.28 6.73
C PRO A 126 24.84 -9.04 7.61
N ALA A 127 23.79 -9.81 7.37
CA ALA A 127 22.78 -9.97 8.42
C ALA A 127 23.57 -10.13 9.72
N PRO A 128 23.28 -9.39 10.79
CA PRO A 128 24.02 -9.56 12.03
C PRO A 128 24.14 -11.07 12.24
N PRO A 129 25.33 -11.60 12.68
CA PRO A 129 25.58 -13.02 12.76
C PRO A 129 24.51 -13.65 13.64
N GLY A 130 23.35 -13.87 13.05
CA GLY A 130 22.14 -14.31 13.69
C GLY A 130 21.99 -15.79 13.37
N ARG A 131 21.85 -16.58 14.39
CA ARG A 131 21.46 -17.97 14.33
C ARG A 131 20.50 -18.18 13.14
N ARG A 132 20.83 -19.14 12.26
CA ARG A 132 19.89 -19.61 11.23
C ARG A 132 18.52 -19.85 11.89
N PRO A 133 17.43 -19.32 11.36
CA PRO A 133 16.13 -19.48 11.98
C PRO A 133 15.84 -20.98 12.15
N SER A 134 15.41 -21.37 13.34
CA SER A 134 14.99 -22.74 13.63
C SER A 134 13.84 -23.15 12.68
N ARG A 135 13.66 -24.44 12.43
CA ARG A 135 12.48 -24.92 11.68
C ARG A 135 11.18 -24.50 12.34
N PHE A 136 11.15 -24.50 13.65
CA PHE A 136 9.99 -24.08 14.45
C PHE A 136 9.66 -22.60 14.31
N SER A 137 10.63 -21.76 13.91
CA SER A 137 10.33 -20.34 13.70
C SER A 137 9.42 -20.07 12.50
N ALA A 138 9.27 -21.03 11.56
CA ALA A 138 8.28 -20.95 10.50
C ALA A 138 6.84 -20.97 11.04
N ALA A 139 6.59 -21.60 12.19
CA ALA A 139 5.26 -21.64 12.79
C ALA A 139 4.73 -20.23 13.13
N TRP A 140 5.61 -19.28 13.42
CA TRP A 140 5.21 -17.89 13.64
C TRP A 140 4.61 -17.20 12.41
N LEU A 141 4.89 -17.70 11.20
CA LEU A 141 4.28 -17.20 9.96
C LEU A 141 2.78 -17.52 9.90
N LEU A 142 2.33 -18.58 10.58
CA LEU A 142 0.90 -18.95 10.66
C LEU A 142 0.09 -17.90 11.43
N LEU A 143 0.71 -17.08 12.28
CA LEU A 143 0.04 -15.98 12.94
C LEU A 143 -0.55 -14.98 11.94
N VAL A 144 0.10 -14.79 10.78
CA VAL A 144 -0.36 -13.83 9.78
C VAL A 144 -1.76 -14.19 9.27
N PRO A 145 -2.03 -15.36 8.65
CA PRO A 145 -3.38 -15.71 8.21
C PRO A 145 -4.35 -15.90 9.39
N LEU A 146 -3.87 -16.31 10.58
CA LEU A 146 -4.70 -16.40 11.79
C LEU A 146 -5.28 -15.05 12.22
N GLY A 147 -4.71 -13.93 11.78
CA GLY A 147 -5.27 -12.59 11.99
C GLY A 147 -6.68 -12.41 11.39
N LEU A 148 -7.11 -13.23 10.42
CA LEU A 148 -8.49 -13.24 9.92
C LEU A 148 -9.47 -13.95 10.86
N ALA A 149 -8.98 -14.91 11.65
CA ALA A 149 -9.83 -15.79 12.45
C ALA A 149 -10.74 -15.05 13.45
N PRO A 150 -10.29 -14.03 14.20
CA PRO A 150 -11.18 -13.30 15.12
C PRO A 150 -12.32 -12.60 14.40
N TYR A 151 -12.05 -12.01 13.23
CA TYR A 151 -13.08 -11.35 12.43
C TYR A 151 -14.05 -12.35 11.81
N MET A 152 -13.55 -13.44 11.27
CA MET A 152 -14.38 -14.53 10.74
C MET A 152 -15.23 -15.17 11.84
N SER A 153 -14.68 -15.37 13.03
CA SER A 153 -15.41 -15.91 14.18
C SER A 153 -16.54 -14.97 14.63
N TYR A 154 -16.27 -13.66 14.64
CA TYR A 154 -17.29 -12.64 14.91
C TYR A 154 -18.41 -12.67 13.86
N LEU A 155 -18.07 -12.73 12.56
CA LEU A 155 -19.07 -12.80 11.49
C LEU A 155 -19.90 -14.07 11.58
N TRP A 156 -19.28 -15.20 11.89
CA TRP A 156 -19.99 -16.45 12.09
C TRP A 156 -20.96 -16.37 13.26
N TRP A 157 -20.50 -15.84 14.39
CA TRP A 157 -21.33 -15.71 15.59
C TRP A 157 -22.49 -14.72 15.38
N ALA A 158 -22.24 -13.58 14.74
CA ALA A 158 -23.23 -12.50 14.60
C ALA A 158 -24.19 -12.71 13.41
N PHE A 159 -23.73 -13.35 12.33
CA PHE A 159 -24.45 -13.43 11.05
C PHE A 159 -24.55 -14.85 10.47
N GLY A 160 -23.93 -15.85 11.09
CA GLY A 160 -23.92 -17.23 10.62
C GLY A 160 -23.02 -17.53 9.41
N ASP A 161 -22.32 -16.53 8.86
CA ASP A 161 -21.44 -16.67 7.71
C ASP A 161 -20.05 -16.06 7.99
N PRO A 162 -18.98 -16.88 8.14
CA PRO A 162 -17.65 -16.38 8.39
C PRO A 162 -17.01 -15.67 7.20
N LEU A 163 -17.54 -15.83 5.99
CA LEU A 163 -17.03 -15.23 4.74
C LEU A 163 -17.88 -14.05 4.26
N LEU A 164 -18.82 -13.58 5.06
CA LEU A 164 -19.73 -12.48 4.73
C LEU A 164 -19.01 -11.23 4.20
N PHE A 165 -17.78 -10.97 4.65
CA PHE A 165 -16.97 -9.83 4.15
C PHE A 165 -16.69 -9.90 2.63
N GLY A 166 -16.65 -11.12 2.06
CA GLY A 166 -16.55 -11.32 0.61
C GLY A 166 -17.87 -11.00 -0.10
N ALA A 167 -18.99 -11.47 0.44
CA ALA A 167 -20.33 -11.23 -0.12
C ALA A 167 -20.70 -9.73 -0.08
N VAL A 168 -20.30 -9.01 0.96
CA VAL A 168 -20.55 -7.56 1.09
C VAL A 168 -19.85 -6.74 -0.01
N GLN A 169 -18.83 -7.27 -0.69
CA GLN A 169 -18.20 -6.58 -1.83
C GLN A 169 -19.24 -6.33 -2.95
N ALA A 170 -20.23 -7.21 -3.13
CA ALA A 170 -21.28 -7.03 -4.11
C ALA A 170 -22.16 -5.79 -3.80
N PHE A 171 -22.35 -5.43 -2.53
CA PHE A 171 -23.05 -4.20 -2.13
C PHE A 171 -22.36 -2.94 -2.67
N TRP A 172 -21.03 -2.98 -2.80
CA TRP A 172 -20.23 -1.90 -3.38
C TRP A 172 -20.08 -2.03 -4.91
N GLY A 173 -20.90 -2.85 -5.55
CA GLY A 173 -20.83 -3.12 -6.99
C GLY A 173 -19.53 -3.81 -7.43
N ARG A 174 -18.83 -4.46 -6.49
CA ARG A 174 -17.59 -5.19 -6.75
C ARG A 174 -17.87 -6.67 -6.92
N GLU A 175 -17.33 -7.26 -7.95
CA GLU A 175 -17.38 -8.68 -8.25
C GLU A 175 -15.99 -9.30 -8.21
N LEU A 176 -15.90 -10.59 -7.91
CA LEU A 176 -14.64 -11.33 -7.97
C LEU A 176 -14.19 -11.37 -9.44
N THR A 177 -13.01 -10.86 -9.69
CA THR A 177 -12.49 -10.66 -11.05
C THR A 177 -11.02 -11.08 -11.09
N LEU A 178 -10.57 -11.65 -12.20
CA LEU A 178 -9.15 -11.90 -12.39
C LEU A 178 -8.39 -10.57 -12.63
N PRO A 179 -7.22 -10.38 -12.00
CA PRO A 179 -6.46 -9.13 -12.13
C PRO A 179 -6.22 -8.66 -13.58
N PRO A 180 -5.91 -9.52 -14.57
CA PRO A 180 -5.78 -9.09 -15.97
C PRO A 180 -7.08 -8.49 -16.53
N ILE A 181 -8.23 -9.03 -16.16
CA ILE A 181 -9.54 -8.53 -16.60
C ILE A 181 -9.83 -7.16 -15.96
N ALA A 182 -9.53 -7.01 -14.65
CA ALA A 182 -9.66 -5.73 -13.96
C ALA A 182 -8.77 -4.64 -14.61
N VAL A 183 -7.53 -4.98 -14.96
CA VAL A 183 -6.61 -4.07 -15.66
C VAL A 183 -7.12 -3.71 -17.04
N TRP A 184 -7.61 -4.70 -17.82
CA TRP A 184 -8.21 -4.46 -19.13
C TRP A 184 -9.41 -3.53 -19.05
N ARG A 185 -10.38 -3.82 -18.17
CA ARG A 185 -11.55 -2.97 -17.92
C ARG A 185 -11.12 -1.56 -17.50
N GLY A 186 -10.12 -1.44 -16.61
CA GLY A 186 -9.55 -0.16 -16.17
C GLY A 186 -8.93 0.64 -17.30
N THR A 187 -8.22 -0.02 -18.23
CA THR A 187 -7.64 0.61 -19.41
C THR A 187 -8.73 1.16 -20.34
N MET A 188 -9.79 0.38 -20.58
CA MET A 188 -10.93 0.80 -21.40
C MET A 188 -11.70 1.96 -20.76
N ALA A 189 -11.91 1.93 -19.45
CA ALA A 189 -12.54 3.01 -18.71
C ALA A 189 -11.70 4.30 -18.73
N ALA A 190 -10.38 4.20 -18.58
CA ALA A 190 -9.46 5.34 -18.71
C ALA A 190 -9.47 5.95 -20.13
N ALA A 191 -9.50 5.10 -21.17
CA ALA A 191 -9.64 5.57 -22.57
C ALA A 191 -10.97 6.31 -22.78
N GLY A 192 -12.05 5.89 -22.11
CA GLY A 192 -13.31 6.63 -22.02
C GLY A 192 -13.13 8.00 -21.37
N GLY A 193 -12.37 8.06 -20.26
CA GLY A 193 -12.04 9.31 -19.58
C GLY A 193 -11.26 10.30 -20.45
N VAL A 194 -10.27 9.82 -21.22
CA VAL A 194 -9.54 10.66 -22.18
C VAL A 194 -10.46 11.23 -23.26
N ARG A 195 -11.34 10.41 -23.83
CA ARG A 195 -12.30 10.86 -24.84
C ARG A 195 -13.26 11.90 -24.28
N TRP A 196 -13.76 11.66 -23.07
CA TRP A 196 -14.63 12.61 -22.38
C TRP A 196 -13.92 13.96 -22.16
N LEU A 197 -12.67 13.93 -21.68
CA LEU A 197 -11.86 15.14 -21.44
C LEU A 197 -11.59 15.91 -22.75
N ALA A 198 -11.32 15.20 -23.84
CA ALA A 198 -11.13 15.81 -25.16
C ALA A 198 -12.39 16.51 -25.68
N ALA A 199 -13.59 15.97 -25.36
CA ALA A 199 -14.86 16.56 -25.75
C ALA A 199 -15.29 17.78 -24.91
N HIS A 200 -14.97 17.79 -23.60
CA HIS A 200 -15.47 18.80 -22.66
C HIS A 200 -14.39 19.80 -22.21
N GLY A 201 -13.11 19.52 -22.49
CA GLY A 201 -11.97 20.37 -22.14
C GLY A 201 -11.63 20.40 -20.64
N LEU A 202 -10.47 20.98 -20.31
CA LEU A 202 -10.00 21.12 -18.91
C LEU A 202 -10.84 22.12 -18.09
N GLY A 203 -11.54 23.07 -18.74
CA GLY A 203 -12.35 24.06 -18.06
C GLY A 203 -13.47 23.47 -17.21
N PHE A 204 -13.96 22.28 -17.58
CA PHE A 204 -14.97 21.58 -16.80
C PHE A 204 -14.43 21.03 -15.47
N ILE A 205 -13.18 20.55 -15.44
CA ILE A 205 -12.54 20.05 -14.20
C ILE A 205 -12.35 21.21 -13.20
N LEU A 206 -12.13 22.42 -13.70
CA LEU A 206 -11.94 23.62 -12.91
C LEU A 206 -13.27 24.29 -12.50
N SER A 207 -14.39 23.94 -13.15
CA SER A 207 -15.70 24.38 -12.72
C SER A 207 -16.07 23.62 -11.44
N THR A 208 -16.25 24.34 -10.34
CA THR A 208 -16.54 23.82 -8.96
C THR A 208 -17.86 23.05 -8.84
N ARG A 209 -18.53 22.75 -9.92
CA ARG A 209 -19.71 21.89 -9.99
C ARG A 209 -19.34 20.56 -10.61
N LEU A 210 -18.63 19.72 -9.84
CA LEU A 210 -18.65 18.29 -10.12
C LEU A 210 -20.08 17.83 -9.89
N PRO A 211 -20.78 17.34 -10.93
CA PRO A 211 -22.13 16.83 -10.76
C PRO A 211 -22.07 15.68 -9.75
N SER A 212 -22.80 15.80 -8.68
CA SER A 212 -23.00 14.73 -7.73
C SER A 212 -23.61 13.51 -8.49
N GLY A 213 -22.78 12.48 -8.76
CA GLY A 213 -23.25 11.15 -9.12
C GLY A 213 -23.61 10.91 -10.58
N GLY A 214 -22.85 11.43 -11.56
CA GLY A 214 -23.06 11.13 -12.98
C GLY A 214 -21.90 10.39 -13.66
N LEU A 215 -22.14 9.81 -14.84
CA LEU A 215 -21.13 9.16 -15.71
C LEU A 215 -19.89 10.02 -15.95
N ASP A 216 -20.03 11.34 -15.86
CA ASP A 216 -18.97 12.32 -16.07
C ASP A 216 -17.93 12.33 -14.96
N SER A 217 -18.36 12.15 -13.69
CA SER A 217 -17.44 12.04 -12.56
C SER A 217 -16.62 10.74 -12.59
N ASP A 218 -17.22 9.66 -13.07
CA ASP A 218 -16.55 8.38 -13.20
C ASP A 218 -15.51 8.38 -14.32
N ALA A 219 -15.73 9.13 -15.41
CA ALA A 219 -14.78 9.24 -16.51
C ALA A 219 -13.44 9.83 -16.06
N VAL A 220 -13.48 10.97 -15.34
CA VAL A 220 -12.27 11.61 -14.78
C VAL A 220 -11.64 10.75 -13.68
N ALA A 221 -12.46 10.17 -12.80
CA ALA A 221 -11.98 9.31 -11.74
C ALA A 221 -11.26 8.06 -12.29
N ASN A 222 -11.80 7.40 -13.33
CA ASN A 222 -11.18 6.26 -13.98
C ASN A 222 -9.81 6.61 -14.58
N LEU A 223 -9.68 7.81 -15.18
CA LEU A 223 -8.41 8.27 -15.70
C LEU A 223 -7.38 8.48 -14.59
N LEU A 224 -7.75 9.13 -13.48
CA LEU A 224 -6.86 9.36 -12.34
C LEU A 224 -6.45 8.05 -11.66
N GLU A 225 -7.39 7.11 -11.50
CA GLU A 225 -7.11 5.79 -10.94
C GLU A 225 -6.16 4.99 -11.82
N PHE A 226 -6.33 5.07 -13.15
CA PHE A 226 -5.43 4.44 -14.10
C PHE A 226 -4.03 5.07 -14.08
N CYS A 227 -3.92 6.40 -14.00
CA CYS A 227 -2.63 7.08 -13.83
C CYS A 227 -1.93 6.62 -12.53
N GLY A 228 -2.68 6.49 -11.44
CA GLY A 228 -2.18 5.94 -10.19
C GLY A 228 -1.71 4.49 -10.32
N PHE A 229 -2.44 3.66 -11.06
CA PHE A 229 -2.05 2.29 -11.39
C PHE A 229 -0.77 2.25 -12.23
N ALA A 230 -0.69 3.05 -13.30
CA ALA A 230 0.49 3.12 -14.16
C ALA A 230 1.74 3.57 -13.36
N ALA A 231 1.58 4.57 -12.49
CA ALA A 231 2.64 4.99 -11.57
C ALA A 231 3.08 3.85 -10.63
N ALA A 232 2.12 3.11 -10.04
CA ALA A 232 2.42 1.97 -9.18
C ALA A 232 3.16 0.84 -9.92
N VAL A 233 2.81 0.56 -11.18
CA VAL A 233 3.51 -0.40 -12.04
C VAL A 233 4.94 0.08 -12.34
N ALA A 234 5.14 1.35 -12.67
CA ALA A 234 6.47 1.92 -12.86
C ALA A 234 7.34 1.79 -11.58
N MET A 235 6.76 2.09 -10.40
CA MET A 235 7.41 1.91 -9.12
C MET A 235 7.70 0.42 -8.82
N LEU A 236 6.82 -0.50 -9.22
CA LEU A 236 7.05 -1.95 -9.09
C LEU A 236 8.22 -2.42 -9.94
N VAL A 237 8.37 -1.91 -11.16
CA VAL A 237 9.55 -2.17 -12.02
C VAL A 237 10.83 -1.65 -11.35
N ALA A 238 10.78 -0.49 -10.71
CA ALA A 238 11.88 0.03 -9.92
C ALA A 238 12.24 -0.89 -8.73
N CYS A 239 11.23 -1.42 -8.02
CA CYS A 239 11.41 -2.41 -6.96
C CYS A 239 12.13 -3.66 -7.46
N TRP A 240 11.64 -4.22 -8.56
CA TRP A 240 12.22 -5.43 -9.17
C TRP A 240 13.72 -5.30 -9.44
N ARG A 241 14.14 -4.12 -9.89
CA ARG A 241 15.53 -3.84 -10.27
C ARG A 241 16.43 -3.46 -9.10
N ARG A 242 15.86 -3.04 -7.95
CA ARG A 242 16.63 -2.39 -6.87
C ARG A 242 16.44 -3.03 -5.50
N LEU A 243 15.37 -3.80 -5.29
CA LEU A 243 15.05 -4.37 -3.99
C LEU A 243 15.17 -5.90 -3.98
N PRO A 244 15.37 -6.50 -2.80
CA PRO A 244 15.34 -7.95 -2.64
C PRO A 244 13.98 -8.54 -3.07
N ALA A 245 14.00 -9.81 -3.50
CA ALA A 245 12.82 -10.50 -4.04
C ALA A 245 11.60 -10.45 -3.09
N ALA A 246 11.81 -10.59 -1.78
CA ALA A 246 10.74 -10.52 -0.79
C ALA A 246 9.97 -9.19 -0.81
N TYR A 247 10.67 -8.06 -0.99
CA TYR A 247 10.06 -6.72 -1.05
C TYR A 247 9.26 -6.53 -2.34
N THR A 248 9.81 -7.01 -3.46
CA THR A 248 9.14 -6.97 -4.75
C THR A 248 7.91 -7.87 -4.77
N LEU A 249 8.02 -9.08 -4.20
CA LEU A 249 6.90 -10.00 -4.07
C LEU A 249 5.77 -9.41 -3.21
N TYR A 250 6.12 -8.73 -2.11
CA TYR A 250 5.13 -8.01 -1.32
C TYR A 250 4.44 -6.92 -2.14
N ALA A 251 5.20 -6.08 -2.83
CA ALA A 251 4.65 -5.01 -3.66
C ALA A 251 3.72 -5.56 -4.75
N LEU A 252 4.13 -6.64 -5.43
CA LEU A 252 3.32 -7.31 -6.44
C LEU A 252 2.02 -7.86 -5.84
N ALA A 253 2.12 -8.65 -4.76
CA ALA A 253 0.95 -9.28 -4.13
C ALA A 253 -0.02 -8.22 -3.58
N ALA A 254 0.50 -7.14 -2.97
CA ALA A 254 -0.30 -6.04 -2.43
C ALA A 254 -1.00 -5.21 -3.53
N LEU A 255 -0.41 -5.12 -4.74
CA LEU A 255 -1.06 -4.48 -5.90
C LEU A 255 -2.10 -5.39 -6.55
N LEU A 256 -1.85 -6.71 -6.59
CA LEU A 256 -2.79 -7.67 -7.19
C LEU A 256 -4.02 -7.90 -6.30
N PHE A 257 -3.87 -7.83 -4.99
CA PHE A 257 -4.94 -8.13 -4.04
C PHE A 257 -6.21 -7.28 -4.26
N PRO A 258 -6.14 -5.93 -4.37
CA PRO A 258 -7.34 -5.12 -4.62
C PRO A 258 -7.95 -5.35 -6.01
N LEU A 259 -7.18 -5.86 -6.98
CA LEU A 259 -7.67 -6.16 -8.33
C LEU A 259 -8.51 -7.45 -8.39
N LEU A 260 -8.52 -8.26 -7.32
CA LEU A 260 -9.39 -9.43 -7.22
C LEU A 260 -10.87 -9.06 -7.07
N TYR A 261 -11.17 -7.83 -6.64
CA TYR A 261 -12.54 -7.33 -6.52
C TYR A 261 -12.65 -6.02 -7.30
N SER A 262 -13.27 -6.07 -8.47
CA SER A 262 -13.39 -4.97 -9.43
C SER A 262 -14.85 -4.51 -9.55
N ALA A 263 -15.09 -3.21 -9.60
CA ALA A 263 -16.41 -2.65 -9.89
C ALA A 263 -16.55 -2.38 -11.38
N ALA A 264 -17.76 -2.58 -11.93
CA ALA A 264 -18.00 -2.43 -13.36
C ALA A 264 -17.79 -0.99 -13.85
N ALA A 265 -18.31 0.01 -13.12
CA ALA A 265 -18.18 1.43 -13.47
C ALA A 265 -16.77 1.99 -13.19
N ARG A 266 -16.10 1.48 -12.15
CA ARG A 266 -14.78 1.94 -11.71
C ARG A 266 -13.86 0.75 -11.41
N PRO A 267 -13.27 0.13 -12.45
CA PRO A 267 -12.54 -1.13 -12.30
C PRO A 267 -11.30 -1.04 -11.39
N LEU A 268 -10.67 0.13 -11.28
CA LEU A 268 -9.51 0.40 -10.44
C LEU A 268 -9.86 1.23 -9.18
N TYR A 269 -11.12 1.14 -8.73
CA TYR A 269 -11.65 1.96 -7.65
C TYR A 269 -10.77 1.98 -6.41
N SER A 270 -10.39 3.18 -5.98
CA SER A 270 -9.55 3.44 -4.80
C SER A 270 -8.14 2.85 -4.86
N LEU A 271 -7.65 2.39 -6.00
CA LEU A 271 -6.32 1.78 -6.11
C LEU A 271 -5.19 2.68 -5.58
N PRO A 272 -5.15 4.01 -5.84
CA PRO A 272 -4.12 4.88 -5.28
C PRO A 272 -4.08 4.86 -3.74
N ARG A 273 -5.22 4.65 -3.09
CA ARG A 273 -5.30 4.50 -1.63
C ARG A 273 -4.67 3.17 -1.14
N PHE A 274 -4.76 2.10 -1.94
CA PHE A 274 -4.08 0.85 -1.61
C PHE A 274 -2.58 0.94 -1.87
N VAL A 275 -2.16 1.69 -2.89
CA VAL A 275 -0.75 1.89 -3.25
C VAL A 275 0.05 2.53 -2.13
N ILE A 276 -0.52 3.51 -1.41
CA ILE A 276 0.23 4.30 -0.42
C ILE A 276 0.77 3.47 0.75
N VAL A 277 0.13 2.37 1.10
CA VAL A 277 0.60 1.48 2.18
C VAL A 277 1.62 0.44 1.71
N VAL A 278 1.92 0.40 0.41
CA VAL A 278 2.88 -0.53 -0.20
C VAL A 278 4.27 0.12 -0.20
N PHE A 279 4.89 0.21 0.97
CA PHE A 279 6.15 0.94 1.18
C PHE A 279 7.29 0.59 0.23
N PRO A 280 7.49 -0.66 -0.27
CA PRO A 280 8.61 -0.95 -1.17
C PRO A 280 8.55 -0.18 -2.47
N LEU A 281 7.34 0.20 -2.94
CA LEU A 281 7.18 1.01 -4.16
C LEU A 281 7.93 2.35 -4.02
N PHE A 282 7.79 3.00 -2.87
CA PHE A 282 8.43 4.28 -2.59
C PHE A 282 9.94 4.14 -2.38
N VAL A 283 10.39 3.03 -1.80
CA VAL A 283 11.83 2.71 -1.67
C VAL A 283 12.45 2.45 -3.04
N GLY A 284 11.78 1.69 -3.89
CA GLY A 284 12.21 1.41 -5.27
C GLY A 284 12.26 2.68 -6.12
N ALA A 285 11.23 3.52 -6.05
CA ALA A 285 11.19 4.82 -6.73
C ALA A 285 12.33 5.74 -6.26
N ALA A 286 12.55 5.82 -4.95
CA ALA A 286 13.65 6.59 -4.38
C ALA A 286 15.02 6.09 -4.87
N ALA A 287 15.22 4.76 -4.93
CA ALA A 287 16.46 4.17 -5.42
C ALA A 287 16.78 4.52 -6.88
N VAL A 288 15.75 4.72 -7.70
CA VAL A 288 15.92 5.15 -9.10
C VAL A 288 16.07 6.66 -9.22
N LEU A 289 15.29 7.44 -8.48
CA LEU A 289 15.21 8.90 -8.66
C LEU A 289 16.29 9.68 -7.90
N VAL A 290 16.87 9.14 -6.83
CA VAL A 290 17.88 9.83 -6.02
C VAL A 290 19.09 10.29 -6.83
N PRO A 291 19.64 9.57 -7.82
CA PRO A 291 20.72 10.04 -8.66
C PRO A 291 20.34 11.23 -9.57
N HIS A 292 19.06 11.43 -9.83
CA HIS A 292 18.53 12.39 -10.80
C HIS A 292 17.91 13.62 -10.11
N LEU A 293 18.72 14.65 -9.85
CA LEU A 293 18.33 15.83 -9.07
C LEU A 293 17.03 16.49 -9.58
N VAL A 294 16.95 16.75 -10.87
CA VAL A 294 15.79 17.43 -11.47
C VAL A 294 14.53 16.59 -11.34
N TRP A 295 14.60 15.32 -11.75
CA TRP A 295 13.44 14.43 -11.76
C TRP A 295 12.84 14.17 -10.36
N ARG A 296 13.67 14.05 -9.33
CA ARG A 296 13.17 13.86 -7.96
C ARG A 296 12.37 15.06 -7.46
N TRP A 297 12.81 16.31 -7.80
CA TRP A 297 12.06 17.50 -7.42
C TRP A 297 10.80 17.70 -8.28
N VAL A 298 10.85 17.38 -9.56
CA VAL A 298 9.67 17.37 -10.44
C VAL A 298 8.61 16.40 -9.88
N VAL A 299 9.01 15.18 -9.52
CA VAL A 299 8.08 14.19 -8.94
C VAL A 299 7.49 14.70 -7.62
N VAL A 300 8.30 15.27 -6.72
CA VAL A 300 7.80 15.87 -5.47
C VAL A 300 6.83 17.00 -5.74
N GLY A 301 7.15 17.91 -6.67
CA GLY A 301 6.26 19.02 -7.03
C GLY A 301 4.92 18.53 -7.56
N VAL A 302 4.94 17.61 -8.52
CA VAL A 302 3.71 17.03 -9.09
C VAL A 302 2.89 16.29 -8.03
N MET A 303 3.53 15.42 -7.24
CA MET A 303 2.83 14.70 -6.16
C MET A 303 2.26 15.65 -5.12
N GLY A 304 3.01 16.71 -4.75
CA GLY A 304 2.55 17.72 -3.79
C GLY A 304 1.32 18.50 -4.27
N VAL A 305 1.31 18.92 -5.54
CA VAL A 305 0.13 19.56 -6.15
C VAL A 305 -1.07 18.61 -6.16
N LEU A 306 -0.86 17.35 -6.54
CA LEU A 306 -1.92 16.34 -6.52
C LEU A 306 -2.41 16.02 -5.11
N LEU A 307 -1.53 16.04 -4.10
CA LEU A 307 -1.89 15.86 -2.69
C LEU A 307 -2.78 17.02 -2.21
N VAL A 308 -2.42 18.26 -2.52
CA VAL A 308 -3.25 19.42 -2.18
C VAL A 308 -4.61 19.33 -2.87
N ALA A 309 -4.63 19.02 -4.18
CA ALA A 309 -5.87 18.88 -4.93
C ALA A 309 -6.77 17.77 -4.36
N SER A 310 -6.21 16.60 -4.06
CA SER A 310 -6.98 15.49 -3.46
C SER A 310 -7.46 15.79 -2.04
N THR A 311 -6.70 16.56 -1.25
CA THR A 311 -7.11 16.99 0.09
C THR A 311 -8.27 17.98 0.01
N VAL A 312 -8.21 18.96 -0.90
CA VAL A 312 -9.31 19.91 -1.13
C VAL A 312 -10.57 19.21 -1.60
N LEU A 313 -10.44 18.28 -2.58
CA LEU A 313 -11.57 17.48 -3.03
C LEU A 313 -12.16 16.66 -1.88
N PHE A 314 -11.35 15.97 -1.11
CA PHE A 314 -11.82 15.16 0.03
C PHE A 314 -12.55 16.03 1.05
N ALA A 315 -12.04 17.22 1.38
CA ALA A 315 -12.66 18.14 2.31
C ALA A 315 -13.99 18.73 1.78
N SER A 316 -14.19 18.80 0.46
CA SER A 316 -15.42 19.28 -0.14
C SER A 316 -16.57 18.26 -0.15
N PHE A 317 -16.28 16.98 0.16
CA PHE A 317 -17.28 15.91 0.26
C PHE A 317 -17.71 15.62 1.71
N ILE A 318 -17.11 16.27 2.71
CA ILE A 318 -17.48 16.16 4.13
C ILE A 318 -18.30 17.38 4.54
#